data_315ecd8ed17881c0fef5549352f3c036
#
_entry.id   315ecd8ed17881c0fef5549352f3c036
#
_cell.length_a   1.000
_cell.length_b   1.000
_cell.length_c   1.000
_cell.angle_alpha   90.00
_cell.angle_beta   90.00
_cell.angle_gamma   90.00
#
_symmetry.space_group_name_H-M   'P 1'
#
loop_
_entity.id
_entity.type
_entity.pdbx_description
1 polymer ?
#
loop_
_entity_poly.entity_id
_entity_poly.type
_entity_poly.pdbx_seq_one_letter_code
_entity_poly.pdbx_strand_id
1 'polypeptide(L)'
;MYKTKLSKEPIIKFGQNEWKIRGGVAEAGKDYCFQPVTVYSNSDSVQLIHNNVVYNAEVKDYIARFSIPFTNGLNKLKATSTFQTETYNDLLKIDFRLAPNQFSEFDDDFDELNVLLGTKRIYEDRINSMIWIPEQEYVQGSWGYIGGKPYRAKTKFGSLPSSELNIKGSQDDPIYQTQRVGINGFKLDVPNGKYSITLHWTELESNIKHEKLAYNLGNDRIFEGSSSRIFNVILNGEYIEKNLNISEKYGVEKAVSVKYQISVNDGEGIKINFESVKGLPILNAFQIRKIH
;
A
#
# COMPACT_ATOMS: atom_id res chain seq x y z
N MET A 1 -9.33 18.91 16.54
CA MET A 1 -10.35 18.47 17.50
C MET A 1 -10.32 19.27 18.81
N TYR A 2 -9.29 19.22 19.68
CA TYR A 2 -9.28 19.99 20.94
C TYR A 2 -9.50 21.51 20.75
N LYS A 3 -8.78 22.12 19.80
CA LYS A 3 -8.94 23.55 19.50
C LYS A 3 -10.37 23.88 19.07
N THR A 4 -11.03 23.04 18.29
CA THR A 4 -12.41 23.24 17.83
C THR A 4 -13.43 23.21 18.97
N LYS A 5 -13.21 22.34 19.96
CA LYS A 5 -14.07 22.22 21.16
C LYS A 5 -13.94 23.40 22.13
N LEU A 6 -12.76 24.01 22.20
CA LEU A 6 -12.45 25.06 23.19
C LEU A 6 -12.55 26.48 22.63
N SER A 7 -12.60 26.63 21.32
CA SER A 7 -12.65 27.94 20.68
C SER A 7 -14.06 28.52 20.68
N LYS A 8 -14.16 29.79 20.99
CA LYS A 8 -15.35 30.62 20.78
C LYS A 8 -15.37 31.26 19.38
N GLU A 9 -14.20 31.29 18.71
CA GLU A 9 -14.05 31.78 17.36
C GLU A 9 -14.48 30.69 16.34
N PRO A 10 -15.01 31.10 15.17
CA PRO A 10 -15.34 30.18 14.11
C PRO A 10 -14.15 29.33 13.67
N ILE A 11 -14.34 28.04 13.60
CA ILE A 11 -13.30 27.10 13.11
C ILE A 11 -13.89 26.20 12.03
N ILE A 12 -13.18 26.10 10.90
CA ILE A 12 -13.37 25.11 9.89
C ILE A 12 -12.00 24.65 9.40
N LYS A 13 -11.69 23.32 9.51
CA LYS A 13 -10.39 22.76 9.12
C LYS A 13 -10.53 21.34 8.62
N PHE A 14 -9.89 21.04 7.49
CA PHE A 14 -9.75 19.65 7.04
C PHE A 14 -8.90 18.85 8.03
N GLY A 15 -9.35 17.62 8.31
CA GLY A 15 -8.54 16.60 8.95
C GLY A 15 -7.51 16.04 7.96
N GLN A 16 -6.38 15.56 8.50
CA GLN A 16 -5.33 14.90 7.69
C GLN A 16 -4.81 15.78 6.52
N ASN A 17 -4.77 17.09 6.72
CA ASN A 17 -4.38 18.06 5.71
C ASN A 17 -2.91 17.97 5.30
N GLU A 18 -2.07 17.26 6.06
CA GLU A 18 -0.66 17.00 5.75
C GLU A 18 -0.50 15.92 4.67
N TRP A 19 -1.48 15.03 4.52
CA TRP A 19 -1.43 13.96 3.54
C TRP A 19 -1.94 14.46 2.19
N LYS A 20 -1.01 15.00 1.39
CA LYS A 20 -1.30 15.59 0.08
C LYS A 20 -1.34 14.56 -1.05
N ILE A 21 -0.69 13.41 -0.88
CA ILE A 21 -0.70 12.28 -1.81
C ILE A 21 -1.46 11.15 -1.14
N ARG A 22 -2.47 10.62 -1.83
CA ARG A 22 -3.27 9.48 -1.35
C ARG A 22 -3.50 8.51 -2.48
N GLY A 23 -3.92 7.30 -2.17
CA GLY A 23 -4.26 6.31 -3.18
C GLY A 23 -5.38 5.39 -2.72
N GLY A 24 -5.89 4.64 -3.67
CA GLY A 24 -6.93 3.63 -3.44
C GLY A 24 -7.22 2.86 -4.71
N VAL A 25 -8.01 1.81 -4.56
CA VAL A 25 -8.47 0.99 -5.68
C VAL A 25 -9.82 1.50 -6.16
N ALA A 26 -10.01 1.62 -7.45
CA ALA A 26 -11.28 2.03 -8.05
C ALA A 26 -12.44 1.15 -7.60
N GLU A 27 -13.61 1.71 -7.45
CA GLU A 27 -14.85 0.93 -7.29
C GLU A 27 -15.09 0.09 -8.57
N ALA A 28 -15.71 -1.07 -8.41
CA ALA A 28 -15.94 -1.98 -9.53
C ALA A 28 -16.67 -1.28 -10.69
N GLY A 29 -16.02 -1.22 -11.87
CA GLY A 29 -16.55 -0.57 -13.07
C GLY A 29 -16.66 0.95 -12.98
N LYS A 30 -15.86 1.60 -12.12
CA LYS A 30 -15.82 3.05 -11.93
C LYS A 30 -14.40 3.58 -12.09
N ASP A 31 -14.31 4.88 -12.36
CA ASP A 31 -13.09 5.68 -12.45
C ASP A 31 -12.81 6.49 -11.18
N TYR A 32 -13.38 6.09 -10.05
CA TYR A 32 -13.20 6.72 -8.75
C TYR A 32 -13.13 5.71 -7.62
N CYS A 33 -12.61 6.17 -6.48
CA CYS A 33 -12.58 5.45 -5.21
C CYS A 33 -13.19 6.32 -4.12
N PHE A 34 -14.13 5.79 -3.35
CA PHE A 34 -14.69 6.53 -2.22
C PHE A 34 -13.65 6.70 -1.10
N GLN A 35 -13.41 7.95 -0.72
CA GLN A 35 -12.47 8.31 0.34
C GLN A 35 -13.19 9.02 1.48
N PRO A 36 -12.88 8.66 2.74
CA PRO A 36 -13.39 9.38 3.89
C PRO A 36 -12.71 10.75 3.99
N VAL A 37 -13.51 11.81 4.06
CA VAL A 37 -13.06 13.17 4.30
C VAL A 37 -13.66 13.68 5.59
N THR A 38 -12.81 14.18 6.49
CA THR A 38 -13.21 14.72 7.78
C THR A 38 -12.97 16.22 7.79
N VAL A 39 -13.95 16.99 8.25
CA VAL A 39 -13.82 18.43 8.50
C VAL A 39 -14.15 18.71 9.96
N TYR A 40 -13.26 19.37 10.65
CA TYR A 40 -13.47 19.84 12.01
C TYR A 40 -14.13 21.22 11.99
N SER A 41 -15.26 21.37 12.65
CA SER A 41 -15.96 22.64 12.75
C SER A 41 -16.73 22.76 14.07
N ASN A 42 -16.92 23.99 14.53
CA ASN A 42 -17.82 24.32 15.66
C ASN A 42 -19.13 24.96 15.19
N SER A 43 -19.47 24.84 13.90
CA SER A 43 -20.79 25.16 13.33
C SER A 43 -21.73 23.96 13.40
N ASP A 44 -22.99 24.15 13.02
CA ASP A 44 -24.00 23.09 12.97
C ASP A 44 -23.84 22.19 11.72
N SER A 45 -23.35 22.76 10.61
CA SER A 45 -23.18 22.04 9.35
C SER A 45 -22.00 22.52 8.54
N VAL A 46 -21.51 21.67 7.65
CA VAL A 46 -20.46 21.96 6.69
C VAL A 46 -20.92 21.57 5.29
N GLN A 47 -20.74 22.48 4.35
CA GLN A 47 -20.81 22.22 2.93
C GLN A 47 -19.42 21.92 2.39
N LEU A 48 -19.27 20.82 1.67
CA LEU A 48 -18.04 20.43 0.98
C LEU A 48 -18.27 20.47 -0.52
N ILE A 49 -17.41 21.17 -1.23
CA ILE A 49 -17.35 21.18 -2.70
C ILE A 49 -16.13 20.37 -3.11
N HIS A 50 -16.36 19.35 -3.93
CA HIS A 50 -15.31 18.54 -4.54
C HIS A 50 -15.51 18.53 -6.06
N ASN A 51 -14.54 19.05 -6.82
CA ASN A 51 -14.58 19.10 -8.28
C ASN A 51 -15.94 19.61 -8.83
N ASN A 52 -16.46 20.70 -8.23
CA ASN A 52 -17.74 21.34 -8.53
C ASN A 52 -19.02 20.59 -8.08
N VAL A 53 -18.91 19.45 -7.43
CA VAL A 53 -20.02 18.74 -6.80
C VAL A 53 -20.15 19.14 -5.35
N VAL A 54 -21.38 19.40 -4.89
CA VAL A 54 -21.69 19.87 -3.53
C VAL A 54 -22.19 18.72 -2.66
N TYR A 55 -21.60 18.59 -1.48
CA TYR A 55 -21.96 17.65 -0.42
C TYR A 55 -22.27 18.41 0.86
N ASN A 56 -23.26 17.99 1.62
CA ASN A 56 -23.59 18.60 2.91
C ASN A 56 -23.54 17.55 4.03
N ALA A 57 -23.03 17.95 5.19
CA ALA A 57 -23.03 17.11 6.38
C ALA A 57 -23.30 17.94 7.64
N GLU A 58 -24.07 17.37 8.58
CA GLU A 58 -24.19 17.89 9.94
C GLU A 58 -22.88 17.68 10.69
N VAL A 59 -22.57 18.62 11.59
CA VAL A 59 -21.46 18.50 12.53
C VAL A 59 -21.93 17.77 13.77
N LYS A 60 -21.30 16.61 14.04
CA LYS A 60 -21.52 15.84 15.28
C LYS A 60 -20.20 15.74 16.03
N ASP A 61 -20.19 16.08 17.30
CA ASP A 61 -18.98 16.09 18.11
C ASP A 61 -17.82 16.92 17.49
N TYR A 62 -18.16 18.08 16.91
CA TYR A 62 -17.22 18.95 16.21
C TYR A 62 -16.62 18.38 14.92
N ILE A 63 -17.25 17.36 14.33
CA ILE A 63 -16.77 16.66 13.14
C ILE A 63 -17.90 16.53 12.10
N ALA A 64 -17.67 17.01 10.90
CA ALA A 64 -18.43 16.65 9.70
C ALA A 64 -17.69 15.54 8.95
N ARG A 65 -18.40 14.48 8.54
CA ARG A 65 -17.83 13.33 7.84
C ARG A 65 -18.48 13.19 6.46
N PHE A 66 -17.63 12.99 5.47
CA PHE A 66 -18.04 12.81 4.08
C PHE A 66 -17.43 11.53 3.51
N SER A 67 -18.11 10.94 2.54
CA SER A 67 -17.58 9.91 1.65
C SER A 67 -17.53 10.50 0.24
N ILE A 68 -16.36 10.77 -0.28
CA ILE A 68 -16.15 11.55 -1.50
C ILE A 68 -15.52 10.66 -2.58
N PRO A 69 -16.05 10.62 -3.82
CA PRO A 69 -15.47 9.86 -4.93
C PRO A 69 -14.24 10.60 -5.48
N PHE A 70 -13.06 10.15 -5.10
CA PHE A 70 -11.80 10.69 -5.63
C PHE A 70 -11.46 10.03 -6.96
N THR A 71 -11.14 10.84 -7.95
CA THR A 71 -10.64 10.42 -9.26
C THR A 71 -9.11 10.48 -9.29
N ASN A 72 -8.50 9.83 -10.28
CA ASN A 72 -7.06 9.91 -10.46
C ASN A 72 -6.58 11.35 -10.66
N GLY A 73 -5.43 11.70 -10.10
CA GLY A 73 -4.84 13.03 -10.19
C GLY A 73 -5.34 14.03 -9.15
N LEU A 74 -5.45 15.31 -9.53
CA LEU A 74 -5.71 16.41 -8.61
C LEU A 74 -7.18 16.53 -8.20
N ASN A 75 -7.47 16.24 -6.93
CA ASN A 75 -8.77 16.47 -6.30
C ASN A 75 -8.74 17.76 -5.48
N LYS A 76 -9.64 18.70 -5.80
CA LYS A 76 -9.77 20.00 -5.13
C LYS A 76 -11.00 19.97 -4.22
N LEU A 77 -10.79 20.22 -2.94
CA LEU A 77 -11.83 20.26 -1.93
C LEU A 77 -11.90 21.66 -1.29
N LYS A 78 -13.13 22.17 -1.14
CA LYS A 78 -13.41 23.39 -0.40
C LYS A 78 -14.49 23.09 0.63
N ALA A 79 -14.16 23.19 1.90
CA ALA A 79 -15.14 23.10 2.99
C ALA A 79 -15.58 24.51 3.37
N THR A 80 -16.88 24.69 3.55
CA THR A 80 -17.49 25.99 3.86
C THR A 80 -18.49 25.82 4.99
N SER A 81 -18.53 26.78 5.88
CA SER A 81 -19.46 26.81 7.01
C SER A 81 -19.87 28.24 7.31
N THR A 82 -21.12 28.47 7.72
CA THR A 82 -21.64 29.78 8.08
C THR A 82 -21.79 29.88 9.59
N PHE A 83 -21.24 30.93 10.17
CA PHE A 83 -21.39 31.33 11.57
C PHE A 83 -22.11 32.67 11.61
N GLN A 84 -23.28 32.67 12.20
CA GLN A 84 -24.16 33.84 12.15
C GLN A 84 -24.42 34.28 10.70
N THR A 85 -23.79 35.39 10.25
CA THR A 85 -23.91 35.92 8.88
C THR A 85 -22.65 35.77 8.04
N GLU A 86 -21.55 35.32 8.65
CA GLU A 86 -20.24 35.24 7.98
C GLU A 86 -19.91 33.82 7.54
N THR A 87 -19.30 33.69 6.39
CA THR A 87 -18.91 32.42 5.77
C THR A 87 -17.41 32.22 5.90
N TYR A 88 -17.04 31.10 6.48
CA TYR A 88 -15.64 30.66 6.65
C TYR A 88 -15.37 29.44 5.76
N ASN A 89 -14.12 29.30 5.32
CA ASN A 89 -13.75 28.18 4.46
C ASN A 89 -12.34 27.66 4.74
N ASP A 90 -12.10 26.42 4.33
CA ASP A 90 -10.78 25.81 4.26
C ASP A 90 -10.62 25.08 2.94
N LEU A 91 -9.41 25.02 2.42
CA LEU A 91 -9.09 24.43 1.11
C LEU A 91 -8.09 23.31 1.27
N LEU A 92 -8.33 22.22 0.55
CA LEU A 92 -7.43 21.07 0.50
C LEU A 92 -7.28 20.62 -0.95
N LYS A 93 -6.04 20.37 -1.36
CA LYS A 93 -5.69 19.74 -2.64
C LYS A 93 -5.01 18.43 -2.37
N ILE A 94 -5.47 17.38 -3.02
CA ILE A 94 -4.95 16.02 -2.89
C ILE A 94 -4.62 15.50 -4.28
N ASP A 95 -3.37 15.05 -4.47
CA ASP A 95 -2.97 14.25 -5.62
C ASP A 95 -3.32 12.79 -5.31
N PHE A 96 -4.31 12.24 -6.00
CA PHE A 96 -4.83 10.90 -5.74
C PHE A 96 -4.34 9.93 -6.81
N ARG A 97 -3.78 8.82 -6.37
CA ARG A 97 -3.33 7.71 -7.24
C ARG A 97 -4.39 6.63 -7.20
N LEU A 98 -5.17 6.55 -8.26
CA LEU A 98 -6.21 5.56 -8.43
C LEU A 98 -5.64 4.32 -9.11
N ALA A 99 -5.61 3.19 -8.39
CA ALA A 99 -5.31 1.91 -8.98
C ALA A 99 -6.57 1.32 -9.62
N PRO A 100 -6.48 0.70 -10.79
CA PRO A 100 -7.63 0.05 -11.40
C PRO A 100 -8.09 -1.14 -10.55
N ASN A 101 -9.38 -1.33 -10.42
CA ASN A 101 -9.95 -2.56 -9.84
C ASN A 101 -9.89 -3.71 -10.84
N GLN A 102 -10.21 -3.41 -12.08
CA GLN A 102 -10.17 -4.32 -13.22
C GLN A 102 -9.43 -3.67 -14.37
N PHE A 103 -8.75 -4.46 -15.16
CA PHE A 103 -8.15 -4.01 -16.42
C PHE A 103 -9.15 -4.23 -17.56
N SER A 104 -9.23 -3.28 -18.48
CA SER A 104 -9.89 -3.47 -19.76
C SER A 104 -8.83 -3.66 -20.87
N GLU A 105 -9.21 -4.28 -21.98
CA GLU A 105 -8.34 -4.43 -23.15
C GLU A 105 -7.86 -3.09 -23.73
N PHE A 106 -8.52 -1.98 -23.34
CA PHE A 106 -8.30 -0.62 -23.82
C PHE A 106 -7.71 0.30 -22.75
N ASP A 107 -7.19 -0.22 -21.63
CA ASP A 107 -6.54 0.60 -20.59
C ASP A 107 -5.13 1.03 -21.03
N ASP A 108 -5.08 1.91 -22.05
CA ASP A 108 -3.83 2.54 -22.48
C ASP A 108 -3.21 3.43 -21.40
N ASP A 109 -4.02 3.87 -20.43
CA ASP A 109 -3.62 4.78 -19.35
C ASP A 109 -3.01 4.08 -18.12
N PHE A 110 -2.87 2.73 -18.15
CA PHE A 110 -2.22 2.03 -17.05
C PHE A 110 -0.70 2.24 -17.07
N ASP A 111 -0.18 2.98 -16.09
CA ASP A 111 1.24 3.26 -15.96
C ASP A 111 1.92 2.40 -14.91
N GLU A 112 1.39 2.38 -13.68
CA GLU A 112 2.04 1.66 -12.59
C GLU A 112 1.06 1.16 -11.53
N LEU A 113 1.48 0.12 -10.82
CA LEU A 113 0.81 -0.41 -9.65
C LEU A 113 1.85 -0.87 -8.64
N ASN A 114 1.77 -0.35 -7.39
CA ASN A 114 2.64 -0.73 -6.30
C ASN A 114 1.79 -1.34 -5.19
N VAL A 115 2.04 -2.59 -4.82
CA VAL A 115 1.21 -3.38 -3.91
C VAL A 115 2.02 -3.85 -2.71
N LEU A 116 1.52 -3.58 -1.51
CA LEU A 116 2.02 -4.18 -0.27
C LEU A 116 1.27 -5.48 0.02
N LEU A 117 1.99 -6.56 0.27
CA LEU A 117 1.39 -7.84 0.61
C LEU A 117 1.36 -8.08 2.12
N GLY A 118 0.34 -8.81 2.56
CA GLY A 118 0.14 -9.13 3.98
C GLY A 118 -0.43 -8.00 4.82
N THR A 119 -0.92 -6.92 4.22
CA THR A 119 -1.45 -5.76 4.92
C THR A 119 -2.68 -5.16 4.23
N LYS A 120 -3.44 -4.38 5.00
CA LYS A 120 -4.54 -3.52 4.49
C LYS A 120 -4.18 -2.03 4.54
N ARG A 121 -2.91 -1.69 4.77
CA ARG A 121 -2.44 -0.31 4.88
C ARG A 121 -2.03 0.24 3.53
N ILE A 122 -2.26 1.54 3.34
CA ILE A 122 -1.67 2.35 2.28
C ILE A 122 -0.37 2.95 2.84
N TYR A 123 0.67 2.98 2.04
CA TYR A 123 1.93 3.60 2.39
C TYR A 123 2.32 4.64 1.34
N GLU A 124 2.66 5.85 1.80
CA GLU A 124 3.19 6.94 0.99
C GLU A 124 4.72 6.91 1.08
N ASP A 125 5.36 6.47 0.01
CA ASP A 125 6.80 6.63 -0.19
C ASP A 125 7.07 8.06 -0.67
N ARG A 126 7.45 8.93 0.26
CA ARG A 126 7.67 10.35 -0.02
C ARG A 126 8.96 10.60 -0.79
N ILE A 127 9.94 9.71 -0.70
CA ILE A 127 11.23 9.86 -1.37
C ILE A 127 11.04 9.68 -2.87
N ASN A 128 10.30 8.65 -3.26
CA ASN A 128 10.05 8.33 -4.67
C ASN A 128 8.70 8.87 -5.19
N SER A 129 7.94 9.56 -4.34
CA SER A 129 6.59 10.08 -4.66
C SER A 129 5.64 8.98 -5.15
N MET A 130 5.73 7.79 -4.56
CA MET A 130 4.92 6.62 -4.90
C MET A 130 3.89 6.32 -3.82
N ILE A 131 2.77 5.76 -4.24
CA ILE A 131 1.77 5.20 -3.34
C ILE A 131 1.78 3.69 -3.47
N TRP A 132 1.88 3.02 -2.33
CA TRP A 132 1.73 1.60 -2.18
C TRP A 132 0.34 1.30 -1.63
N ILE A 133 -0.44 0.53 -2.37
CA ILE A 133 -1.77 0.12 -1.99
C ILE A 133 -1.77 -1.28 -1.36
N PRO A 134 -2.79 -1.62 -0.55
CA PRO A 134 -2.89 -2.95 0.02
C PRO A 134 -3.23 -4.00 -1.05
N GLU A 135 -2.83 -5.23 -0.76
CA GLU A 135 -3.16 -6.40 -1.57
C GLU A 135 -4.67 -6.66 -1.67
N GLN A 136 -5.07 -7.29 -2.75
CA GLN A 136 -6.38 -7.91 -2.91
C GLN A 136 -6.23 -9.34 -3.43
N GLU A 137 -7.25 -10.17 -3.25
CA GLU A 137 -7.31 -11.49 -3.86
C GLU A 137 -7.59 -11.35 -5.35
N TYR A 138 -6.91 -12.17 -6.16
CA TYR A 138 -7.10 -12.13 -7.60
C TYR A 138 -8.51 -12.56 -8.00
N VAL A 139 -9.12 -11.75 -8.83
CA VAL A 139 -10.37 -12.04 -9.55
C VAL A 139 -10.10 -11.87 -11.04
N GLN A 140 -10.74 -12.65 -11.88
CA GLN A 140 -10.58 -12.57 -13.34
C GLN A 140 -10.86 -11.15 -13.86
N GLY A 141 -10.01 -10.66 -14.76
CA GLY A 141 -10.05 -9.30 -15.28
C GLY A 141 -9.38 -8.26 -14.38
N SER A 142 -8.73 -8.68 -13.29
CA SER A 142 -8.17 -7.82 -12.25
C SER A 142 -6.70 -8.14 -11.99
N TRP A 143 -6.24 -7.86 -10.78
CA TRP A 143 -4.93 -8.21 -10.27
C TRP A 143 -5.04 -8.67 -8.82
N GLY A 144 -4.05 -9.42 -8.35
CA GLY A 144 -4.00 -9.80 -6.95
C GLY A 144 -3.24 -11.08 -6.67
N TYR A 145 -3.19 -11.41 -5.38
CA TYR A 145 -2.55 -12.62 -4.88
C TYR A 145 -3.45 -13.85 -5.04
N ILE A 146 -2.80 -15.01 -5.07
CA ILE A 146 -3.44 -16.32 -5.05
C ILE A 146 -2.87 -17.10 -3.86
N GLY A 147 -3.72 -17.43 -2.90
CA GLY A 147 -3.36 -18.21 -1.72
C GLY A 147 -2.51 -17.47 -0.68
N GLY A 148 -2.00 -18.22 0.28
CA GLY A 148 -1.20 -17.72 1.37
C GLY A 148 -1.98 -16.98 2.47
N LYS A 149 -1.24 -16.48 3.47
CA LYS A 149 -1.77 -15.77 4.64
C LYS A 149 -0.92 -14.53 4.93
N PRO A 150 -1.50 -13.44 5.45
CA PRO A 150 -0.74 -12.34 5.99
C PRO A 150 0.22 -12.82 7.10
N TYR A 151 1.43 -12.32 7.07
CA TYR A 151 2.40 -12.53 8.14
C TYR A 151 1.89 -11.97 9.47
N ARG A 152 2.24 -12.65 10.55
CA ARG A 152 1.96 -12.23 11.91
C ARG A 152 3.22 -12.34 12.75
N ALA A 153 3.78 -11.21 13.13
CA ALA A 153 4.92 -11.17 14.05
C ALA A 153 4.50 -11.67 15.44
N LYS A 154 5.21 -12.66 15.97
CA LYS A 154 4.97 -13.17 17.32
C LYS A 154 5.62 -12.25 18.34
N THR A 155 4.88 -11.84 19.36
CA THR A 155 5.35 -11.05 20.48
C THR A 155 5.03 -11.73 21.81
N LYS A 156 5.59 -11.23 22.91
CA LYS A 156 5.27 -11.72 24.27
C LYS A 156 3.78 -11.53 24.64
N PHE A 157 3.11 -10.58 24.00
CA PHE A 157 1.73 -10.21 24.31
C PHE A 157 0.72 -10.62 23.25
N GLY A 158 1.14 -11.43 22.25
CA GLY A 158 0.29 -11.88 21.16
C GLY A 158 0.96 -11.77 19.80
N SER A 159 0.19 -11.45 18.75
CA SER A 159 0.71 -11.30 17.39
C SER A 159 0.38 -9.93 16.81
N LEU A 160 1.34 -9.32 16.12
CA LEU A 160 1.18 -8.06 15.40
C LEU A 160 0.99 -8.31 13.89
N PRO A 161 0.24 -7.45 13.19
CA PRO A 161 0.01 -7.59 11.74
C PRO A 161 1.23 -7.23 10.88
N SER A 162 2.31 -6.74 11.47
CA SER A 162 3.56 -6.34 10.81
C SER A 162 4.74 -6.60 11.72
N SER A 163 5.94 -6.63 11.15
CA SER A 163 7.19 -6.52 11.91
C SER A 163 7.40 -5.06 12.36
N GLU A 164 8.12 -4.87 13.46
CA GLU A 164 8.62 -3.57 13.92
C GLU A 164 10.15 -3.47 13.75
N LEU A 165 10.73 -4.39 12.98
CA LEU A 165 12.16 -4.45 12.73
C LEU A 165 12.62 -3.29 11.83
N ASN A 166 13.80 -2.78 12.09
CA ASN A 166 14.53 -1.92 11.16
C ASN A 166 15.11 -2.79 10.03
N ILE A 167 14.70 -2.53 8.80
CA ILE A 167 15.06 -3.33 7.64
C ILE A 167 16.35 -2.78 7.02
N LYS A 168 17.40 -3.56 7.08
CA LYS A 168 18.72 -3.17 6.53
C LYS A 168 18.67 -2.95 5.03
N GLY A 169 19.30 -1.88 4.56
CA GLY A 169 19.39 -1.56 3.13
C GLY A 169 18.15 -0.94 2.52
N SER A 170 17.20 -0.48 3.34
CA SER A 170 16.05 0.32 2.93
C SER A 170 15.94 1.58 3.77
N GLN A 171 15.36 2.62 3.20
CA GLN A 171 14.83 3.79 3.92
C GLN A 171 13.30 3.72 4.02
N ASP A 172 12.69 2.72 3.39
CA ASP A 172 11.25 2.50 3.27
C ASP A 172 10.86 1.16 3.93
N ASP A 173 11.15 1.02 5.23
CA ASP A 173 10.87 -0.17 6.03
C ASP A 173 9.44 -0.70 5.86
N PRO A 174 8.39 0.14 5.76
CA PRO A 174 7.01 -0.34 5.61
C PRO A 174 6.78 -1.28 4.42
N ILE A 175 7.58 -1.17 3.34
CA ILE A 175 7.50 -2.07 2.17
C ILE A 175 7.88 -3.51 2.54
N TYR A 176 8.75 -3.66 3.55
CA TYR A 176 9.36 -4.94 3.92
C TYR A 176 8.88 -5.49 5.27
N GLN A 177 8.16 -4.69 6.06
CA GLN A 177 7.68 -5.09 7.40
C GLN A 177 6.44 -5.96 7.38
N THR A 178 5.80 -6.10 6.21
CA THR A 178 4.66 -7.00 5.97
C THR A 178 4.98 -7.96 4.84
N GLN A 179 4.35 -9.11 4.84
CA GLN A 179 4.50 -10.10 3.76
C GLN A 179 3.33 -11.08 3.74
N ARG A 180 3.12 -11.70 2.59
CA ARG A 180 2.22 -12.86 2.43
C ARG A 180 3.06 -14.12 2.50
N VAL A 181 2.69 -15.04 3.40
CA VAL A 181 3.38 -16.31 3.65
C VAL A 181 2.56 -17.45 3.04
N GLY A 182 3.22 -18.35 2.32
CA GLY A 182 2.58 -19.45 1.59
C GLY A 182 1.82 -18.97 0.36
N ILE A 183 2.26 -17.87 -0.26
CA ILE A 183 1.70 -17.36 -1.52
C ILE A 183 1.93 -18.42 -2.62
N ASN A 184 0.88 -18.71 -3.38
CA ASN A 184 0.95 -19.62 -4.54
C ASN A 184 1.22 -18.86 -5.83
N GLY A 185 0.71 -17.62 -5.93
CA GLY A 185 0.91 -16.79 -7.10
C GLY A 185 0.45 -15.35 -6.92
N PHE A 186 0.79 -14.54 -7.92
CA PHE A 186 0.28 -13.19 -8.11
C PHE A 186 -0.05 -13.03 -9.59
N LYS A 187 -1.25 -12.58 -9.91
CA LYS A 187 -1.72 -12.48 -11.29
C LYS A 187 -2.21 -11.07 -11.60
N LEU A 188 -2.00 -10.63 -12.84
CA LEU A 188 -2.48 -9.36 -13.37
C LEU A 188 -2.95 -9.57 -14.82
N ASP A 189 -4.19 -9.24 -15.09
CA ASP A 189 -4.77 -9.29 -16.44
C ASP A 189 -4.52 -7.95 -17.16
N VAL A 190 -3.26 -7.49 -17.17
CA VAL A 190 -2.85 -6.24 -17.81
C VAL A 190 -2.97 -6.33 -19.33
N PRO A 191 -3.22 -5.19 -20.02
CA PRO A 191 -3.21 -5.12 -21.50
C PRO A 191 -1.87 -5.56 -22.10
N ASN A 192 -1.88 -5.83 -23.42
CA ASN A 192 -0.65 -6.09 -24.17
C ASN A 192 0.33 -4.92 -24.04
N GLY A 193 1.61 -5.23 -23.93
CA GLY A 193 2.66 -4.23 -23.76
C GLY A 193 3.93 -4.76 -23.13
N LYS A 194 4.88 -3.87 -22.93
CA LYS A 194 6.13 -4.18 -22.21
C LYS A 194 6.03 -3.66 -20.78
N TYR A 195 6.43 -4.50 -19.83
CA TYR A 195 6.34 -4.18 -18.43
C TYR A 195 7.66 -4.44 -17.70
N SER A 196 7.92 -3.59 -16.70
CA SER A 196 8.95 -3.80 -15.69
C SER A 196 8.28 -4.24 -14.43
N ILE A 197 8.68 -5.38 -13.88
CA ILE A 197 8.18 -5.93 -12.61
C ILE A 197 9.31 -5.87 -11.59
N THR A 198 9.00 -5.46 -10.36
CA THR A 198 9.93 -5.57 -9.24
C THR A 198 9.26 -6.38 -8.12
N LEU A 199 9.93 -7.44 -7.71
CA LEU A 199 9.54 -8.25 -6.57
C LEU A 199 10.39 -7.87 -5.36
N HIS A 200 9.72 -7.67 -4.22
CA HIS A 200 10.36 -7.25 -2.99
C HIS A 200 10.26 -8.33 -1.93
N TRP A 201 11.39 -8.65 -1.31
CA TRP A 201 11.49 -9.66 -0.27
C TRP A 201 12.28 -9.19 0.93
N THR A 202 11.93 -9.73 2.07
CA THR A 202 12.73 -9.72 3.30
C THR A 202 12.44 -10.98 4.08
N GLU A 203 13.47 -11.66 4.60
CA GLU A 203 13.27 -12.73 5.53
C GLU A 203 13.04 -12.17 6.93
N LEU A 204 11.77 -12.23 7.40
CA LEU A 204 11.34 -11.75 8.72
C LEU A 204 11.34 -12.84 9.79
N GLU A 205 11.30 -14.12 9.38
CA GLU A 205 11.32 -15.28 10.27
C GLU A 205 12.70 -15.92 10.23
N SER A 206 13.58 -15.47 11.11
CA SER A 206 14.87 -16.09 11.30
C SER A 206 14.95 -16.76 12.67
N ASN A 207 15.67 -17.88 12.77
CA ASN A 207 16.06 -18.47 14.04
C ASN A 207 17.18 -17.67 14.73
N ILE A 208 17.42 -16.43 14.28
CA ILE A 208 18.41 -15.56 14.86
C ILE A 208 17.94 -15.14 16.25
N LYS A 209 18.64 -15.60 17.26
CA LYS A 209 18.50 -15.07 18.61
C LYS A 209 19.32 -13.78 18.66
N HIS A 210 18.65 -12.63 18.60
CA HIS A 210 19.27 -11.37 19.01
C HIS A 210 19.48 -11.42 20.52
N GLU A 211 20.70 -11.62 20.98
CA GLU A 211 21.06 -11.27 22.35
C GLU A 211 21.02 -9.75 22.45
N LYS A 212 19.91 -9.23 23.00
CA LYS A 212 19.84 -7.82 23.40
C LYS A 212 20.79 -7.63 24.56
N LEU A 213 22.01 -7.18 24.29
CA LEU A 213 22.88 -6.67 25.33
C LEU A 213 22.23 -5.41 25.94
N ALA A 214 22.30 -5.27 27.27
CA ALA A 214 21.66 -4.17 28.02
C ALA A 214 22.12 -2.77 27.57
N TYR A 215 23.24 -2.70 26.86
CA TYR A 215 23.77 -1.50 26.21
C TYR A 215 24.22 -1.89 24.81
N ASN A 216 23.48 -1.44 23.79
CA ASN A 216 23.85 -1.67 22.38
C ASN A 216 25.07 -0.80 22.03
N LEU A 217 26.26 -1.35 22.17
CA LEU A 217 27.52 -0.73 21.79
C LEU A 217 28.01 -1.16 20.39
N GLY A 218 27.08 -1.64 19.53
CA GLY A 218 27.40 -2.03 18.16
C GLY A 218 28.03 -3.42 18.01
N ASN A 219 28.10 -4.21 19.09
CA ASN A 219 28.68 -5.55 19.12
C ASN A 219 27.63 -6.66 19.33
N ASP A 220 26.42 -6.49 18.79
CA ASP A 220 25.43 -7.54 18.83
C ASP A 220 25.95 -8.80 18.13
N ARG A 221 26.08 -9.88 18.88
CA ARG A 221 26.44 -11.19 18.30
C ARG A 221 25.25 -11.69 17.51
N ILE A 222 25.37 -11.68 16.20
CA ILE A 222 24.41 -12.27 15.27
C ILE A 222 24.71 -13.77 15.21
N PHE A 223 23.83 -14.59 15.76
CA PHE A 223 23.85 -16.03 15.50
C PHE A 223 23.13 -16.26 14.16
N GLU A 224 23.85 -16.62 13.12
CA GLU A 224 23.28 -16.96 11.81
C GLU A 224 22.43 -18.22 11.92
N GLY A 225 21.12 -18.02 11.98
CA GLY A 225 20.14 -19.08 11.75
C GLY A 225 19.73 -19.04 10.28
N SER A 226 19.94 -20.13 9.54
CA SER A 226 19.42 -20.23 8.18
C SER A 226 17.89 -20.25 8.19
N SER A 227 17.24 -19.45 7.33
CA SER A 227 15.84 -19.61 7.02
C SER A 227 15.61 -21.04 6.51
N SER A 228 14.49 -21.63 6.93
CA SER A 228 14.12 -22.96 6.47
C SER A 228 13.38 -22.95 5.13
N ARG A 229 13.27 -21.78 4.44
CA ARG A 229 12.49 -21.69 3.20
C ARG A 229 13.37 -21.60 1.95
N ILE A 230 12.99 -22.43 0.97
CA ILE A 230 13.57 -22.44 -0.38
C ILE A 230 12.39 -22.56 -1.35
N PHE A 231 12.33 -21.71 -2.37
CA PHE A 231 11.24 -21.75 -3.35
C PHE A 231 11.70 -21.27 -4.73
N ASN A 232 10.94 -21.64 -5.75
CA ASN A 232 11.13 -21.17 -7.10
C ASN A 232 10.15 -20.02 -7.39
N VAL A 233 10.54 -19.10 -8.26
CA VAL A 233 9.66 -18.06 -8.82
C VAL A 233 9.60 -18.22 -10.32
N ILE A 234 8.38 -18.30 -10.86
CA ILE A 234 8.11 -18.56 -12.27
C ILE A 234 7.26 -17.40 -12.79
N LEU A 235 7.74 -16.73 -13.82
CA LEU A 235 7.06 -15.62 -14.51
C LEU A 235 6.62 -16.10 -15.90
N ASN A 236 5.30 -16.13 -16.16
CA ASN A 236 4.69 -16.61 -17.39
C ASN A 236 5.29 -17.95 -17.91
N GLY A 237 5.53 -18.89 -17.00
CA GLY A 237 6.07 -20.21 -17.32
C GLY A 237 7.59 -20.32 -17.31
N GLU A 238 8.33 -19.23 -17.22
CA GLU A 238 9.79 -19.22 -17.15
C GLU A 238 10.30 -19.07 -15.71
N TYR A 239 11.29 -19.89 -15.32
CA TYR A 239 11.92 -19.76 -14.02
C TYR A 239 12.81 -18.52 -13.99
N ILE A 240 12.40 -17.51 -13.20
CA ILE A 240 13.19 -16.28 -12.97
C ILE A 240 14.08 -16.39 -11.73
N GLU A 241 13.69 -17.21 -10.72
CA GLU A 241 14.52 -17.61 -9.59
C GLU A 241 14.32 -19.11 -9.32
N LYS A 242 15.42 -19.85 -9.21
CA LYS A 242 15.42 -21.27 -8.84
C LYS A 242 16.08 -21.47 -7.49
N ASN A 243 15.43 -22.25 -6.63
CA ASN A 243 15.92 -22.56 -5.28
C ASN A 243 16.29 -21.29 -4.48
N LEU A 244 15.46 -20.25 -4.59
CA LEU A 244 15.70 -19.00 -3.88
C LEU A 244 15.64 -19.21 -2.37
N ASN A 245 16.77 -19.03 -1.69
CA ASN A 245 16.90 -18.93 -0.25
C ASN A 245 17.31 -17.49 0.09
N ILE A 246 16.33 -16.68 0.53
CA ILE A 246 16.53 -15.24 0.75
C ILE A 246 17.56 -15.00 1.84
N SER A 247 17.47 -15.73 2.96
CA SER A 247 18.38 -15.54 4.07
C SER A 247 19.82 -15.92 3.75
N GLU A 248 20.05 -16.95 2.93
CA GLU A 248 21.37 -17.40 2.52
C GLU A 248 21.96 -16.45 1.46
N LYS A 249 21.16 -16.08 0.46
CA LYS A 249 21.64 -15.27 -0.67
C LYS A 249 21.86 -13.80 -0.30
N TYR A 250 21.02 -13.26 0.59
CA TYR A 250 20.99 -11.81 0.88
C TYR A 250 21.10 -11.45 2.37
N GLY A 251 20.85 -12.40 3.25
CA GLY A 251 20.77 -12.18 4.68
C GLY A 251 19.35 -12.01 5.20
N VAL A 252 19.21 -11.93 6.52
CA VAL A 252 17.92 -11.72 7.21
C VAL A 252 17.70 -10.24 7.50
N GLU A 253 16.42 -9.84 7.64
CA GLU A 253 16.03 -8.46 7.97
C GLU A 253 16.66 -7.44 7.01
N LYS A 254 16.84 -7.85 5.76
CA LYS A 254 17.45 -7.05 4.71
C LYS A 254 16.50 -6.90 3.53
N ALA A 255 16.37 -5.67 3.05
CA ALA A 255 15.59 -5.36 1.86
C ALA A 255 16.24 -5.99 0.62
N VAL A 256 15.44 -6.71 -0.14
CA VAL A 256 15.82 -7.29 -1.43
C VAL A 256 14.77 -6.88 -2.45
N SER A 257 15.20 -6.27 -3.54
CA SER A 257 14.35 -5.97 -4.69
C SER A 257 15.02 -6.48 -5.96
N VAL A 258 14.27 -7.24 -6.76
CA VAL A 258 14.78 -7.78 -8.03
C VAL A 258 13.82 -7.39 -9.15
N LYS A 259 14.40 -6.82 -10.20
CA LYS A 259 13.65 -6.27 -11.33
C LYS A 259 13.73 -7.21 -12.54
N TYR A 260 12.57 -7.44 -13.15
CA TYR A 260 12.41 -8.24 -14.37
C TYR A 260 11.69 -7.42 -15.43
N GLN A 261 11.86 -7.81 -16.70
CA GLN A 261 11.11 -7.25 -17.81
C GLN A 261 10.35 -8.36 -18.52
N ILE A 262 9.12 -8.05 -18.97
CA ILE A 262 8.26 -8.98 -19.66
C ILE A 262 7.51 -8.26 -20.78
N SER A 263 7.29 -8.96 -21.90
CA SER A 263 6.36 -8.54 -22.94
C SER A 263 5.10 -9.38 -22.83
N VAL A 264 3.96 -8.73 -22.73
CA VAL A 264 2.64 -9.35 -22.69
C VAL A 264 2.03 -9.25 -24.08
N ASN A 265 1.64 -10.37 -24.64
CA ASN A 265 1.01 -10.48 -25.95
C ASN A 265 -0.28 -11.30 -25.83
N ASP A 266 -1.15 -11.19 -26.81
CA ASP A 266 -2.36 -12.04 -26.97
C ASP A 266 -3.29 -12.09 -25.75
N GLY A 267 -3.25 -11.06 -24.91
CA GLY A 267 -4.09 -10.97 -23.70
C GLY A 267 -3.74 -11.96 -22.59
N GLU A 268 -2.52 -12.55 -22.61
CA GLU A 268 -2.10 -13.54 -21.61
C GLU A 268 -1.95 -12.97 -20.18
N GLY A 269 -1.75 -11.65 -20.08
CA GLY A 269 -1.47 -10.97 -18.83
C GLY A 269 -0.14 -11.38 -18.20
N ILE A 270 0.00 -11.15 -16.90
CA ILE A 270 1.20 -11.51 -16.14
C ILE A 270 0.82 -12.49 -15.04
N LYS A 271 1.55 -13.62 -14.98
CA LYS A 271 1.35 -14.65 -13.98
C LYS A 271 2.67 -15.00 -13.30
N ILE A 272 2.72 -14.76 -12.00
CA ILE A 272 3.85 -15.16 -11.17
C ILE A 272 3.40 -16.33 -10.28
N ASN A 273 4.10 -17.46 -10.38
CA ASN A 273 3.87 -18.62 -9.52
C ASN A 273 5.04 -18.80 -8.56
N PHE A 274 4.73 -19.25 -7.37
CA PHE A 274 5.70 -19.56 -6.33
C PHE A 274 5.59 -21.06 -5.99
N GLU A 275 6.66 -21.83 -6.27
CA GLU A 275 6.73 -23.24 -5.98
C GLU A 275 7.61 -23.50 -4.76
N SER A 276 7.03 -24.10 -3.72
CA SER A 276 7.78 -24.48 -2.53
C SER A 276 8.73 -25.64 -2.83
N VAL A 277 9.99 -25.48 -2.49
CA VAL A 277 10.98 -26.58 -2.41
C VAL A 277 11.14 -26.99 -0.94
N LYS A 278 11.22 -26.01 -0.04
CA LYS A 278 11.26 -26.22 1.41
C LYS A 278 10.60 -25.04 2.12
N GLY A 279 9.73 -25.30 3.06
CA GLY A 279 9.00 -24.25 3.79
C GLY A 279 7.99 -23.52 2.89
N LEU A 280 7.54 -22.35 3.29
CA LEU A 280 6.50 -21.58 2.60
C LEU A 280 7.09 -20.40 1.84
N PRO A 281 6.75 -20.21 0.54
CA PRO A 281 7.15 -19.02 -0.21
C PRO A 281 6.62 -17.74 0.43
N ILE A 282 7.33 -16.64 0.21
CA ILE A 282 6.93 -15.31 0.70
C ILE A 282 7.04 -14.26 -0.39
N LEU A 283 6.25 -13.20 -0.26
CA LEU A 283 6.40 -11.95 -1.01
C LEU A 283 5.98 -10.78 -0.12
N ASN A 284 6.82 -9.75 -0.06
CA ASN A 284 6.57 -8.55 0.76
C ASN A 284 5.82 -7.47 -0.03
N ALA A 285 6.28 -7.19 -1.25
CA ALA A 285 5.64 -6.21 -2.10
C ALA A 285 5.89 -6.54 -3.58
N PHE A 286 5.01 -6.02 -4.40
CA PHE A 286 5.01 -6.18 -5.84
C PHE A 286 4.87 -4.80 -6.50
N GLN A 287 5.68 -4.53 -7.51
CA GLN A 287 5.58 -3.32 -8.32
C GLN A 287 5.57 -3.70 -9.80
N ILE A 288 4.72 -3.04 -10.57
CA ILE A 288 4.71 -3.11 -12.02
C ILE A 288 4.65 -1.70 -12.61
N ARG A 289 5.36 -1.50 -13.72
CA ARG A 289 5.33 -0.28 -14.51
C ARG A 289 5.33 -0.62 -15.99
N LYS A 290 4.45 0.04 -16.75
CA LYS A 290 4.47 -0.04 -18.21
C LYS A 290 5.72 0.65 -18.76
N ILE A 291 6.35 0.06 -19.76
CA ILE A 291 7.51 0.62 -20.46
C ILE A 291 6.99 1.18 -21.79
N HIS A 292 7.10 2.49 -21.94
CA HIS A 292 6.69 3.22 -23.15
C HIS A 292 7.78 3.24 -24.22
#